data_efcfc36d033164cebb3e29620c2bac75
#
_entry.id   efcfc36d033164cebb3e29620c2bac75
#
_cell.length_a   1.000
_cell.length_b   1.000
_cell.length_c   1.000
_cell.angle_alpha   90.00
_cell.angle_beta   90.00
_cell.angle_gamma   90.00
#
_symmetry.space_group_name_H-M   'P 1'
#
loop_
_entity.id
_entity.type
_entity.pdbx_description
1 polymer ?
#
loop_
_entity_poly.entity_id
_entity_poly.type
_entity_poly.pdbx_seq_one_letter_code
_entity_poly.pdbx_strand_id
1 'polypeptide(L)'
;FPVPHSSKTEQWVNYVNSWNYERTYKGNRTHEGTDICADINKDGLYPVVSVCDGTVTNVGWLELGGYRIGITSANKIYYYYAHLDSYAKAYKAGDIIRKGELLGYMGSTGYSKVEGTSGKFQTHLHFGMYITDNSGNEVSINPYWILKSNQNKTLIYGY
;
A
#
# COMPACT_ATOMS: atom_id res chain seq x y z
N PHE A 1 3.80 -9.03 6.45
CA PHE A 1 2.67 -8.72 5.59
C PHE A 1 2.12 -7.34 5.98
N PRO A 2 1.69 -6.47 5.03
CA PRO A 2 1.33 -5.08 5.34
C PRO A 2 -0.04 -4.88 6.01
N VAL A 3 -0.91 -5.90 6.02
CA VAL A 3 -2.23 -5.83 6.65
C VAL A 3 -2.29 -6.84 7.81
N PRO A 4 -2.36 -6.39 9.07
CA PRO A 4 -2.53 -7.26 10.24
C PRO A 4 -3.80 -8.11 10.18
N HIS A 5 -3.79 -9.27 10.84
CA HIS A 5 -5.01 -10.01 11.12
C HIS A 5 -5.84 -9.34 12.22
N SER A 6 -7.16 -9.51 12.19
CA SER A 6 -8.02 -9.09 13.29
C SER A 6 -8.03 -10.14 14.41
N SER A 7 -8.05 -9.67 15.67
CA SER A 7 -8.35 -10.53 16.82
C SER A 7 -9.85 -10.74 17.05
N LYS A 8 -10.71 -10.06 16.27
CA LYS A 8 -12.17 -10.03 16.45
C LYS A 8 -12.95 -10.72 15.33
N THR A 9 -12.32 -10.93 14.18
CA THR A 9 -12.96 -11.56 13.02
C THR A 9 -11.97 -12.38 12.22
N GLU A 10 -12.44 -13.45 11.57
CA GLU A 10 -11.66 -14.23 10.62
C GLU A 10 -11.61 -13.58 9.21
N GLN A 11 -12.51 -12.62 8.93
CA GLN A 11 -12.48 -11.87 7.68
C GLN A 11 -11.23 -11.01 7.62
N TRP A 12 -10.53 -11.09 6.48
CA TRP A 12 -9.26 -10.41 6.35
C TRP A 12 -9.11 -9.76 4.97
N VAL A 13 -8.24 -10.28 4.15
CA VAL A 13 -7.96 -9.73 2.81
C VAL A 13 -7.70 -10.87 1.82
N ASN A 14 -7.95 -10.60 0.57
CA ASN A 14 -7.62 -11.49 -0.54
C ASN A 14 -6.79 -10.74 -1.59
N TYR A 15 -5.96 -11.44 -2.34
CA TYR A 15 -5.14 -10.85 -3.41
C TYR A 15 -4.71 -11.91 -4.43
N VAL A 16 -4.53 -11.46 -5.66
CA VAL A 16 -4.06 -12.28 -6.78
C VAL A 16 -2.81 -11.65 -7.38
N ASN A 17 -2.07 -12.41 -8.18
CA ASN A 17 -0.94 -11.87 -8.92
C ASN A 17 -1.44 -10.99 -10.07
N SER A 18 -1.65 -9.73 -9.80
CA SER A 18 -2.13 -8.72 -10.76
C SER A 18 -1.02 -7.80 -11.26
N TRP A 19 0.23 -8.04 -10.87
CA TRP A 19 1.38 -7.27 -11.35
C TRP A 19 1.50 -7.36 -12.87
N ASN A 20 1.74 -6.23 -13.50
CA ASN A 20 1.85 -6.06 -14.95
C ASN A 20 0.56 -6.26 -15.75
N TYR A 21 -0.61 -6.38 -15.08
CA TYR A 21 -1.90 -6.38 -15.75
C TYR A 21 -2.17 -5.00 -16.38
N GLU A 22 -2.81 -4.98 -17.53
CA GLU A 22 -3.20 -3.75 -18.20
C GLU A 22 -4.16 -2.90 -17.35
N ARG A 23 -3.93 -1.60 -17.35
CA ARG A 23 -4.77 -0.58 -16.70
C ARG A 23 -5.10 0.49 -17.73
N THR A 24 -6.37 0.77 -17.90
CA THR A 24 -6.86 1.69 -18.95
C THR A 24 -7.19 3.10 -18.44
N TYR A 25 -7.25 3.29 -17.12
CA TYR A 25 -7.52 4.62 -16.56
C TYR A 25 -6.34 5.56 -16.87
N LYS A 26 -6.65 6.67 -17.62
CA LYS A 26 -5.68 7.67 -18.08
C LYS A 26 -4.56 7.15 -18.98
N GLY A 27 -4.87 6.26 -19.89
CA GLY A 27 -3.95 5.74 -20.90
C GLY A 27 -3.52 4.30 -20.63
N ASN A 28 -2.75 3.77 -21.56
CA ASN A 28 -2.23 2.42 -21.46
C ASN A 28 -1.04 2.42 -20.49
N ARG A 29 -1.20 1.73 -19.37
CA ARG A 29 -0.16 1.50 -18.38
C ARG A 29 -0.30 0.10 -17.80
N THR A 30 0.70 -0.38 -17.14
CA THR A 30 0.64 -1.65 -16.42
C THR A 30 0.46 -1.43 -14.93
N HIS A 31 -0.03 -2.45 -14.24
CA HIS A 31 -0.18 -2.46 -12.80
C HIS A 31 1.17 -2.72 -12.13
N GLU A 32 1.70 -1.73 -11.42
CA GLU A 32 3.03 -1.77 -10.80
C GLU A 32 3.00 -2.22 -9.33
N GLY A 33 2.07 -3.11 -8.98
CA GLY A 33 1.92 -3.59 -7.61
C GLY A 33 1.00 -4.80 -7.49
N THR A 34 0.56 -5.06 -6.29
CA THR A 34 -0.48 -6.04 -5.95
C THR A 34 -1.57 -5.33 -5.19
N ASP A 35 -2.81 -5.48 -5.66
CA ASP A 35 -3.99 -4.99 -4.95
C ASP A 35 -4.41 -6.02 -3.89
N ILE A 36 -4.34 -5.62 -2.63
CA ILE A 36 -4.75 -6.41 -1.46
C ILE A 36 -6.14 -5.95 -1.07
N CYS A 37 -7.16 -6.71 -1.48
CA CYS A 37 -8.58 -6.35 -1.36
C CYS A 37 -9.14 -6.73 0.01
N ALA A 38 -9.90 -5.83 0.61
CA ALA A 38 -10.60 -6.05 1.87
C ALA A 38 -11.77 -7.02 1.68
N ASP A 39 -11.92 -8.03 2.55
CA ASP A 39 -13.09 -8.92 2.55
C ASP A 39 -14.36 -8.16 2.97
N ILE A 40 -14.24 -7.23 3.92
CA ILE A 40 -15.29 -6.27 4.25
C ILE A 40 -15.00 -4.96 3.51
N ASN A 41 -15.82 -4.61 2.53
CA ASN A 41 -15.69 -3.37 1.77
C ASN A 41 -16.05 -2.14 2.62
N LYS A 42 -15.13 -1.73 3.51
CA LYS A 42 -15.31 -0.61 4.43
C LYS A 42 -14.00 0.14 4.61
N ASP A 43 -13.97 1.39 4.15
CA ASP A 43 -12.85 2.29 4.34
C ASP A 43 -12.58 2.55 5.83
N GLY A 44 -11.32 2.68 6.20
CA GLY A 44 -10.89 2.95 7.58
C GLY A 44 -10.90 1.73 8.52
N LEU A 45 -11.31 0.53 8.06
CA LEU A 45 -11.41 -0.64 8.92
C LEU A 45 -10.07 -1.35 9.11
N TYR A 46 -9.36 -1.63 8.03
CA TYR A 46 -8.15 -2.45 8.05
C TYR A 46 -6.90 -1.61 8.28
N PRO A 47 -6.12 -1.87 9.33
CA PRO A 47 -4.85 -1.18 9.55
C PRO A 47 -3.82 -1.57 8.48
N VAL A 48 -2.97 -0.61 8.11
CA VAL A 48 -1.84 -0.80 7.20
C VAL A 48 -0.56 -0.51 7.95
N VAL A 49 0.37 -1.47 7.96
CA VAL A 49 1.65 -1.36 8.67
C VAL A 49 2.84 -1.42 7.74
N SER A 50 3.95 -0.81 8.13
CA SER A 50 5.20 -0.89 7.38
C SER A 50 5.76 -2.31 7.36
N VAL A 51 6.17 -2.79 6.19
CA VAL A 51 6.83 -4.10 6.03
C VAL A 51 8.32 -4.06 6.32
N CYS A 52 8.92 -2.88 6.47
CA CYS A 52 10.35 -2.70 6.70
C CYS A 52 10.65 -1.55 7.66
N ASP A 53 11.86 -1.53 8.17
CA ASP A 53 12.47 -0.32 8.70
C ASP A 53 12.88 0.57 7.52
N GLY A 54 12.73 1.89 7.66
CA GLY A 54 13.09 2.82 6.59
C GLY A 54 12.79 4.26 6.91
N THR A 55 12.78 5.08 5.88
CA THR A 55 12.49 6.51 5.94
C THR A 55 11.34 6.85 5.02
N VAL A 56 10.42 7.68 5.46
CA VAL A 56 9.35 8.21 4.60
C VAL A 56 9.98 9.02 3.48
N THR A 57 9.80 8.59 2.26
CA THR A 57 10.28 9.28 1.05
C THR A 57 9.21 10.21 0.51
N ASN A 58 7.98 9.73 0.49
CA ASN A 58 6.83 10.46 -0.05
C ASN A 58 5.59 10.22 0.81
N VAL A 59 4.76 11.25 0.98
CA VAL A 59 3.46 11.18 1.66
C VAL A 59 2.51 12.22 1.06
N GLY A 60 1.22 11.99 1.15
CA GLY A 60 0.18 12.91 0.69
C GLY A 60 -0.58 12.39 -0.53
N TRP A 61 -1.34 13.27 -1.17
CA TRP A 61 -2.25 12.95 -2.24
C TRP A 61 -1.55 12.77 -3.59
N LEU A 62 -1.96 11.74 -4.32
CA LEU A 62 -1.70 11.58 -5.76
C LEU A 62 -3.01 11.28 -6.50
N GLU A 63 -3.13 11.78 -7.71
CA GLU A 63 -4.34 11.60 -8.51
C GLU A 63 -4.75 10.14 -8.70
N LEU A 64 -3.81 9.24 -8.97
CA LEU A 64 -4.09 7.81 -9.11
C LEU A 64 -4.15 7.11 -7.76
N GLY A 65 -3.15 7.31 -6.91
CA GLY A 65 -2.96 6.57 -5.67
C GLY A 65 -3.77 7.09 -4.47
N GLY A 66 -4.44 8.23 -4.57
CA GLY A 66 -5.11 8.85 -3.44
C GLY A 66 -4.15 9.24 -2.32
N TYR A 67 -4.54 9.07 -1.08
CA TYR A 67 -3.62 9.17 0.05
C TYR A 67 -2.63 8.01 0.01
N ARG A 68 -1.35 8.34 -0.09
CA ARG A 68 -0.28 7.35 -0.20
C ARG A 68 0.89 7.70 0.69
N ILE A 69 1.64 6.69 1.10
CA ILE A 69 2.91 6.82 1.78
C ILE A 69 3.93 5.88 1.13
N GLY A 70 5.14 6.39 0.92
CA GLY A 70 6.25 5.61 0.38
C GLY A 70 7.41 5.58 1.37
N ILE A 71 7.99 4.41 1.59
CA ILE A 71 9.07 4.17 2.54
C ILE A 71 10.25 3.55 1.82
N THR A 72 11.42 4.17 1.92
CA THR A 72 12.67 3.61 1.39
C THR A 72 13.46 2.94 2.50
N SER A 73 13.72 1.64 2.32
CA SER A 73 14.54 0.85 3.24
C SER A 73 16.03 1.15 3.11
N ALA A 74 16.85 0.69 4.07
CA ALA A 74 18.31 0.79 4.01
C ALA A 74 18.89 0.11 2.75
N ASN A 75 18.25 -0.93 2.24
CA ASN A 75 18.63 -1.66 1.03
C ASN A 75 18.15 -0.97 -0.27
N LYS A 76 17.71 0.29 -0.20
CA LYS A 76 17.25 1.07 -1.35
C LYS A 76 16.02 0.50 -2.07
N ILE A 77 15.22 -0.32 -1.41
CA ILE A 77 13.91 -0.75 -1.92
C ILE A 77 12.90 0.29 -1.45
N TYR A 78 12.13 0.82 -2.41
CA TYR A 78 11.02 1.72 -2.15
C TYR A 78 9.72 0.90 -2.06
N TYR A 79 9.03 1.01 -0.93
CA TYR A 79 7.75 0.37 -0.65
C TYR A 79 6.64 1.42 -0.70
N TYR A 80 5.64 1.17 -1.53
CA TYR A 80 4.54 2.10 -1.82
C TYR A 80 3.22 1.55 -1.30
N TYR A 81 2.54 2.36 -0.52
CA TYR A 81 1.24 2.05 0.09
C TYR A 81 0.25 3.12 -0.36
N ALA A 82 -0.78 2.75 -1.13
CA ALA A 82 -1.72 3.68 -1.72
C ALA A 82 -3.18 3.32 -1.46
N HIS A 83 -4.08 4.23 -1.81
CA HIS A 83 -5.52 4.18 -1.57
C HIS A 83 -5.88 4.19 -0.08
N LEU A 84 -5.03 4.76 0.78
CA LEU A 84 -5.33 4.86 2.21
C LEU A 84 -6.57 5.75 2.44
N ASP A 85 -7.39 5.39 3.42
CA ASP A 85 -8.46 6.24 3.94
C ASP A 85 -7.89 7.40 4.75
N SER A 86 -6.95 7.07 5.64
CA SER A 86 -6.34 8.03 6.55
C SER A 86 -4.95 7.57 6.98
N TYR A 87 -4.14 8.51 7.45
CA TYR A 87 -2.85 8.23 8.09
C TYR A 87 -3.02 8.04 9.58
N ALA A 88 -2.17 7.20 10.20
CA ALA A 88 -2.16 6.99 11.65
C ALA A 88 -1.69 8.23 12.44
N LYS A 89 -0.86 9.06 11.82
CA LYS A 89 -0.35 10.33 12.34
C LYS A 89 0.06 11.26 11.19
N ALA A 90 0.41 12.49 11.50
CA ALA A 90 0.98 13.42 10.53
C ALA A 90 2.41 13.00 10.16
N TYR A 91 2.56 12.30 9.04
CA TYR A 91 3.87 11.93 8.47
C TYR A 91 4.42 13.03 7.58
N LYS A 92 5.75 13.10 7.51
CA LYS A 92 6.49 13.95 6.56
C LYS A 92 7.70 13.21 6.00
N ALA A 93 8.17 13.63 4.85
CA ALA A 93 9.42 13.11 4.28
C ALA A 93 10.58 13.26 5.27
N GLY A 94 11.39 12.22 5.41
CA GLY A 94 12.46 12.14 6.38
C GLY A 94 12.11 11.45 7.71
N ASP A 95 10.84 11.23 8.01
CA ASP A 95 10.45 10.51 9.24
C ASP A 95 10.97 9.07 9.21
N ILE A 96 11.51 8.63 10.33
CA ILE A 96 11.99 7.24 10.50
C ILE A 96 10.82 6.35 10.86
N ILE A 97 10.69 5.24 10.14
CA ILE A 97 9.64 4.24 10.30
C ILE A 97 10.26 2.91 10.71
N ARG A 98 9.63 2.23 11.64
CA ARG A 98 9.99 0.87 12.01
C ARG A 98 9.07 -0.15 11.36
N LYS A 99 9.63 -1.31 11.05
CA LYS A 99 8.85 -2.47 10.62
C LYS A 99 7.72 -2.77 11.62
N GLY A 100 6.49 -2.92 11.11
CA GLY A 100 5.29 -3.13 11.91
C GLY A 100 4.65 -1.84 12.44
N GLU A 101 5.23 -0.67 12.22
CA GLU A 101 4.63 0.61 12.60
C GLU A 101 3.36 0.85 11.80
N LEU A 102 2.29 1.29 12.47
CA LEU A 102 1.01 1.63 11.85
C LEU A 102 1.19 2.87 10.97
N LEU A 103 0.91 2.73 9.67
CA LEU A 103 1.00 3.82 8.69
C LEU A 103 -0.34 4.55 8.50
N GLY A 104 -1.43 3.81 8.61
CA GLY A 104 -2.77 4.32 8.36
C GLY A 104 -3.77 3.19 8.21
N TYR A 105 -4.85 3.49 7.52
CA TYR A 105 -5.95 2.55 7.31
C TYR A 105 -6.27 2.41 5.82
N MET A 106 -6.63 1.20 5.41
CA MET A 106 -7.01 0.88 4.05
C MET A 106 -8.29 1.63 3.64
N GLY A 107 -8.34 2.11 2.42
CA GLY A 107 -9.46 2.87 1.88
C GLY A 107 -9.71 2.63 0.39
N SER A 108 -10.42 3.59 -0.21
CA SER A 108 -10.76 3.62 -1.62
C SER A 108 -10.48 5.01 -2.24
N THR A 109 -9.48 5.73 -1.70
CA THR A 109 -9.14 7.08 -2.15
C THR A 109 -8.34 7.07 -3.45
N GLY A 110 -8.51 8.10 -4.27
CA GLY A 110 -7.77 8.28 -5.53
C GLY A 110 -8.64 8.37 -6.77
N TYR A 111 -8.00 8.16 -7.92
CA TYR A 111 -8.59 8.32 -9.26
C TYR A 111 -9.31 9.66 -9.44
N SER A 112 -8.72 10.72 -8.86
CA SER A 112 -9.25 12.09 -8.92
C SER A 112 -8.16 13.12 -8.66
N LYS A 113 -8.26 14.29 -9.34
CA LYS A 113 -7.44 15.46 -8.99
C LYS A 113 -7.89 16.13 -7.69
N VAL A 114 -9.12 15.86 -7.26
CA VAL A 114 -9.70 16.42 -6.03
C VAL A 114 -9.27 15.54 -4.85
N GLU A 115 -8.50 16.12 -3.95
CA GLU A 115 -8.03 15.44 -2.74
C GLU A 115 -9.22 14.96 -1.89
N GLY A 116 -9.08 13.79 -1.26
CA GLY A 116 -10.12 13.17 -0.45
C GLY A 116 -11.21 12.43 -1.23
N THR A 117 -11.16 12.42 -2.58
CA THR A 117 -12.11 11.62 -3.36
C THR A 117 -11.93 10.12 -3.08
N SER A 118 -13.02 9.45 -2.74
CA SER A 118 -13.07 8.01 -2.41
C SER A 118 -14.31 7.33 -3.02
N GLY A 119 -14.45 6.02 -2.86
CA GLY A 119 -15.65 5.25 -3.22
C GLY A 119 -15.81 4.93 -4.70
N LYS A 120 -14.79 5.13 -5.52
CA LYS A 120 -14.84 4.77 -6.96
C LYS A 120 -14.54 3.29 -7.22
N PHE A 121 -14.01 2.58 -6.24
CA PHE A 121 -13.64 1.18 -6.31
C PHE A 121 -13.71 0.55 -4.91
N GLN A 122 -13.62 -0.77 -4.84
CA GLN A 122 -13.60 -1.51 -3.58
C GLN A 122 -12.40 -1.12 -2.73
N THR A 123 -12.61 -1.06 -1.39
CA THR A 123 -11.56 -0.85 -0.40
C THR A 123 -10.42 -1.86 -0.61
N HIS A 124 -9.22 -1.37 -0.87
CA HIS A 124 -8.01 -2.19 -1.03
C HIS A 124 -6.75 -1.39 -0.74
N LEU A 125 -5.68 -2.08 -0.41
CA LEU A 125 -4.34 -1.52 -0.38
C LEU A 125 -3.65 -1.84 -1.72
N HIS A 126 -3.30 -0.83 -2.50
CA HIS A 126 -2.33 -1.02 -3.56
C HIS A 126 -0.93 -1.01 -2.96
N PHE A 127 -0.26 -2.15 -3.02
CA PHE A 127 1.09 -2.33 -2.50
C PHE A 127 2.10 -2.50 -3.63
N GLY A 128 3.01 -1.55 -3.78
CA GLY A 128 4.08 -1.54 -4.77
C GLY A 128 5.47 -1.72 -4.15
N MET A 129 6.39 -2.27 -4.94
CA MET A 129 7.80 -2.37 -4.60
C MET A 129 8.63 -1.91 -5.79
N TYR A 130 9.63 -1.07 -5.55
CA TYR A 130 10.47 -0.49 -6.61
C TYR A 130 11.93 -0.53 -6.21
N ILE A 131 12.77 -0.69 -7.21
CA ILE A 131 14.23 -0.60 -7.11
C ILE A 131 14.73 0.45 -8.09
N THR A 132 15.93 0.95 -7.87
CA THR A 132 16.62 1.78 -8.87
C THR A 132 17.55 0.89 -9.68
N ASP A 133 17.43 0.90 -11.02
CA ASP A 133 18.29 0.16 -11.91
C ASP A 133 19.68 0.82 -12.03
N ASN A 134 20.58 0.18 -12.78
CA ASN A 134 21.95 0.68 -13.00
C ASN A 134 22.00 1.99 -13.78
N SER A 135 20.92 2.39 -14.44
CA SER A 135 20.77 3.64 -15.18
C SER A 135 20.14 4.77 -14.35
N GLY A 136 19.75 4.47 -13.10
CA GLY A 136 19.10 5.40 -12.19
C GLY A 136 17.58 5.49 -12.35
N ASN A 137 16.94 4.60 -13.14
CA ASN A 137 15.50 4.59 -13.31
C ASN A 137 14.82 3.78 -12.19
N GLU A 138 13.66 4.27 -11.75
CA GLU A 138 12.79 3.49 -10.87
C GLU A 138 12.08 2.39 -11.67
N VAL A 139 12.19 1.15 -11.18
CA VAL A 139 11.64 -0.05 -11.82
C VAL A 139 10.79 -0.81 -10.81
N SER A 140 9.52 -1.06 -11.16
CA SER A 140 8.63 -1.87 -10.33
C SER A 140 9.05 -3.34 -10.35
N ILE A 141 8.96 -4.00 -9.20
CA ILE A 141 9.15 -5.45 -9.07
C ILE A 141 7.88 -6.09 -8.54
N ASN A 142 7.62 -7.33 -8.95
CA ASN A 142 6.40 -8.04 -8.58
C ASN A 142 6.37 -8.36 -7.07
N PRO A 143 5.48 -7.73 -6.28
CA PRO A 143 5.44 -7.98 -4.84
C PRO A 143 4.70 -9.27 -4.45
N TYR A 144 3.94 -9.86 -5.37
CA TYR A 144 3.03 -10.99 -5.08
C TYR A 144 3.73 -12.15 -4.37
N TRP A 145 4.88 -12.60 -4.87
CA TRP A 145 5.56 -13.76 -4.32
C TRP A 145 6.15 -13.50 -2.93
N ILE A 146 6.58 -12.27 -2.66
CA ILE A 146 7.06 -11.84 -1.34
C ILE A 146 5.87 -11.77 -0.37
N LEU A 147 4.74 -11.23 -0.80
CA LEU A 147 3.51 -11.22 -0.01
C LEU A 147 3.06 -12.64 0.31
N LYS A 148 3.03 -13.52 -0.69
CA LYS A 148 2.60 -14.91 -0.54
C LYS A 148 3.46 -15.71 0.45
N SER A 149 4.78 -15.55 0.38
CA SER A 149 5.72 -16.22 1.29
C SER A 149 5.71 -15.67 2.72
N ASN A 150 5.16 -14.47 2.93
CA ASN A 150 5.10 -13.80 4.23
C ASN A 150 3.67 -13.60 4.77
N GLN A 151 2.64 -14.14 4.12
CA GLN A 151 1.25 -13.91 4.55
C GLN A 151 0.96 -14.42 5.97
N ASN A 152 1.67 -15.44 6.44
CA ASN A 152 1.54 -15.97 7.80
C ASN A 152 2.43 -15.24 8.82
N LYS A 153 3.26 -14.27 8.37
CA LYS A 153 4.10 -13.43 9.22
C LYS A 153 3.48 -12.05 9.32
N THR A 154 2.39 -11.96 10.03
CA THR A 154 1.64 -10.72 10.20
C THR A 154 1.37 -10.43 11.66
N LEU A 155 1.10 -9.16 11.97
CA LEU A 155 0.70 -8.72 13.30
C LEU A 155 -0.79 -9.04 13.54
N ILE A 156 -1.21 -8.94 14.79
CA ILE A 156 -2.61 -9.07 15.20
C ILE A 156 -3.06 -7.75 15.80
N TYR A 157 -4.19 -7.22 15.31
CA TYR A 157 -4.79 -5.96 15.77
C TYR A 157 -6.24 -6.19 16.18
N GLY A 158 -6.76 -5.33 17.06
CA GLY A 158 -8.15 -5.38 17.52
C GLY A 158 -9.07 -4.49 16.67
N TYR A 159 -9.44 -4.90 15.47
CA TYR A 159 -10.39 -4.16 14.62
C TYR A 159 -11.56 -5.01 14.17
#